data_b44560fec829ae4f1c6c70b6ebf911dc
#
_entry.id   b44560fec829ae4f1c6c70b6ebf911dc
#
_cell.length_a   1.000
_cell.length_b   1.000
_cell.length_c   1.000
_cell.angle_alpha   90.00
_cell.angle_beta   90.00
_cell.angle_gamma   90.00
#
_symmetry.space_group_name_H-M   'P 1'
#
loop_
_entity.id
_entity.type
_entity.pdbx_description
1 polymer ?
#
loop_
_entity_poly.entity_id
_entity_poly.type
_entity_poly.pdbx_seq_one_letter_code
_entity_poly.pdbx_strand_id
1 'polypeptide(L)'
;MNSELRKAVVLVSGGLDSATTIAHAQSNGFICYALSIDYGQRHIAELAFAQALCVRRKVVEHKVIKIDLTQLGGSSLTDVSQQIPPDETVGIPSTYVPARNTIMLSLALGWAEVLNAHDVFIGANAVDYSGYPDCRPEYIEAYEHLANLATKAGVEGSKFRIHVPLIDLKKAEIIKLGHKLGVDFSQTVSCYQAL
;
A
#
# COMPACT_ATOMS: atom_id res chain seq x y z
N MET A 1 15.65 23.09 -18.48
CA MET A 1 15.03 21.78 -18.65
C MET A 1 13.89 21.69 -17.65
N ASN A 2 12.64 21.78 -18.10
CA ASN A 2 11.49 21.49 -17.23
C ASN A 2 11.57 19.99 -16.88
N SER A 3 11.95 19.66 -15.66
CA SER A 3 11.75 18.31 -15.18
C SER A 3 10.24 18.09 -15.13
N GLU A 4 9.69 17.29 -16.03
CA GLU A 4 8.31 16.85 -15.90
C GLU A 4 8.14 16.26 -14.50
N LEU A 5 7.18 16.83 -13.77
CA LEU A 5 6.88 16.39 -12.41
C LEU A 5 6.36 14.95 -12.50
N ARG A 6 7.11 14.00 -11.93
CA ARG A 6 6.79 12.57 -12.00
C ARG A 6 5.57 12.27 -11.11
N LYS A 7 4.50 11.78 -11.72
CA LYS A 7 3.29 11.36 -10.99
C LYS A 7 3.48 9.95 -10.45
N ALA A 8 2.94 9.69 -9.26
CA ALA A 8 2.89 8.36 -8.69
C ALA A 8 1.53 8.10 -8.01
N VAL A 9 1.02 6.88 -8.11
CA VAL A 9 -0.07 6.38 -7.29
C VAL A 9 0.52 5.70 -6.06
N VAL A 10 0.06 6.07 -4.87
CA VAL A 10 0.52 5.51 -3.60
C VAL A 10 -0.65 4.82 -2.91
N LEU A 11 -0.51 3.54 -2.57
CA LEU A 11 -1.47 2.81 -1.74
C LEU A 11 -1.35 3.29 -0.29
N VAL A 12 -2.46 3.79 0.28
CA VAL A 12 -2.50 4.42 1.61
C VAL A 12 -3.57 3.76 2.47
N SER A 13 -3.15 3.12 3.57
CA SER A 13 -4.02 2.51 4.57
C SER A 13 -4.27 3.39 5.80
N GLY A 14 -3.46 4.43 6.01
CA GLY A 14 -3.46 5.23 7.24
C GLY A 14 -2.54 4.69 8.34
N GLY A 15 -1.91 3.55 8.11
CA GLY A 15 -0.90 2.98 8.99
C GLY A 15 0.49 3.58 8.79
N LEU A 16 1.38 3.24 9.72
CA LEU A 16 2.78 3.70 9.81
C LEU A 16 3.54 3.51 8.49
N ASP A 17 3.39 2.33 7.86
CA ASP A 17 4.14 1.96 6.67
C ASP A 17 3.68 2.79 5.47
N SER A 18 2.37 2.95 5.27
CA SER A 18 1.82 3.77 4.20
C SER A 18 2.16 5.25 4.37
N ALA A 19 2.19 5.75 5.61
CA ALA A 19 2.59 7.12 5.92
C ALA A 19 4.08 7.37 5.60
N THR A 20 4.94 6.40 5.88
CA THR A 20 6.36 6.48 5.53
C THR A 20 6.57 6.35 4.02
N THR A 21 5.82 5.47 3.36
CA THR A 21 5.90 5.26 1.90
C THR A 21 5.53 6.53 1.12
N ILE A 22 4.44 7.21 1.48
CA ILE A 22 4.04 8.44 0.80
C ILE A 22 5.04 9.57 1.05
N ALA A 23 5.59 9.67 2.28
CA ALA A 23 6.64 10.64 2.60
C ALA A 23 7.92 10.37 1.80
N HIS A 24 8.27 9.09 1.61
CA HIS A 24 9.40 8.67 0.79
C HIS A 24 9.19 9.03 -0.68
N ALA A 25 8.03 8.73 -1.26
CA ALA A 25 7.72 9.09 -2.64
C ALA A 25 7.87 10.61 -2.87
N GLN A 26 7.29 11.43 -1.97
CA GLN A 26 7.39 12.89 -2.04
C GLN A 26 8.83 13.39 -1.93
N SER A 27 9.64 12.81 -1.02
CA SER A 27 11.06 13.20 -0.86
C SER A 27 11.90 12.88 -2.10
N ASN A 28 11.46 11.96 -2.96
CA ASN A 28 12.05 11.62 -4.23
C ASN A 28 11.47 12.42 -5.40
N GLY A 29 10.71 13.49 -5.13
CA GLY A 29 10.20 14.42 -6.14
C GLY A 29 8.95 13.96 -6.87
N PHE A 30 8.22 12.95 -6.35
CA PHE A 30 6.97 12.52 -6.95
C PHE A 30 5.79 13.40 -6.52
N ILE A 31 4.93 13.71 -7.48
CA ILE A 31 3.58 14.20 -7.23
C ILE A 31 2.70 12.99 -6.92
N CYS A 32 2.17 12.91 -5.71
CA CYS A 32 1.46 11.74 -5.21
C CYS A 32 -0.06 11.87 -5.38
N TYR A 33 -0.65 10.81 -5.90
CA TYR A 33 -2.06 10.49 -5.91
C TYR A 33 -2.27 9.32 -4.95
N ALA A 34 -3.11 9.47 -3.95
CA ALA A 34 -3.31 8.45 -2.91
C ALA A 34 -4.52 7.58 -3.23
N LEU A 35 -4.37 6.27 -3.08
CA LEU A 35 -5.43 5.30 -3.22
C LEU A 35 -5.60 4.52 -1.92
N SER A 36 -6.78 4.62 -1.32
CA SER A 36 -7.21 3.76 -0.21
C SER A 36 -8.28 2.79 -0.67
N ILE A 37 -8.27 1.60 -0.10
CA ILE A 37 -9.24 0.55 -0.45
C ILE A 37 -10.04 0.23 0.82
N ASP A 38 -11.36 0.41 0.75
CA ASP A 38 -12.31 -0.15 1.69
C ASP A 38 -12.68 -1.55 1.20
N TYR A 39 -12.09 -2.59 1.83
CA TYR A 39 -12.29 -3.98 1.40
C TYR A 39 -13.14 -4.81 2.38
N GLY A 40 -13.84 -4.14 3.30
CA GLY A 40 -14.61 -4.79 4.36
C GLY A 40 -13.76 -5.16 5.57
N GLN A 41 -12.61 -4.48 5.77
CA GLN A 41 -11.78 -4.64 6.96
C GLN A 41 -12.54 -4.25 8.23
N ARG A 42 -12.22 -4.90 9.34
CA ARG A 42 -12.86 -4.65 10.65
C ARG A 42 -12.68 -3.20 11.15
N HIS A 43 -11.59 -2.54 10.78
CA HIS A 43 -11.23 -1.20 11.27
C HIS A 43 -11.48 -0.11 10.22
N ILE A 44 -12.71 0.39 10.17
CA ILE A 44 -13.09 1.54 9.32
C ILE A 44 -12.32 2.82 9.71
N ALA A 45 -11.84 2.90 10.96
CA ALA A 45 -11.02 4.03 11.44
C ALA A 45 -9.76 4.26 10.59
N GLU A 46 -9.16 3.22 10.01
CA GLU A 46 -7.98 3.33 9.12
C GLU A 46 -8.22 4.30 7.96
N LEU A 47 -9.41 4.32 7.38
CA LEU A 47 -9.75 5.21 6.27
C LEU A 47 -9.78 6.69 6.69
N ALA A 48 -10.23 6.98 7.92
CA ALA A 48 -10.19 8.34 8.45
C ALA A 48 -8.75 8.83 8.67
N PHE A 49 -7.87 7.95 9.17
CA PHE A 49 -6.43 8.24 9.29
C PHE A 49 -5.77 8.42 7.92
N ALA A 50 -6.11 7.59 6.94
CA ALA A 50 -5.65 7.72 5.56
C ALA A 50 -6.04 9.08 4.95
N GLN A 51 -7.29 9.50 5.14
CA GLN A 51 -7.79 10.79 4.66
C GLN A 51 -7.05 11.96 5.32
N ALA A 52 -6.91 11.92 6.64
CA ALA A 52 -6.17 12.96 7.38
C ALA A 52 -4.69 13.02 6.97
N LEU A 53 -4.05 11.87 6.75
CA LEU A 53 -2.68 11.79 6.23
C LEU A 53 -2.57 12.45 4.85
N CYS A 54 -3.48 12.12 3.93
CA CYS A 54 -3.49 12.67 2.57
C CYS A 54 -3.64 14.19 2.56
N VAL A 55 -4.51 14.75 3.41
CA VAL A 55 -4.66 16.20 3.57
C VAL A 55 -3.35 16.84 4.07
N ARG A 56 -2.74 16.29 5.12
CA ARG A 56 -1.48 16.81 5.67
C ARG A 56 -0.34 16.73 4.67
N ARG A 57 -0.26 15.64 3.92
CA ARG A 57 0.77 15.41 2.90
C ARG A 57 0.49 16.15 1.59
N LYS A 58 -0.64 16.86 1.50
CA LYS A 58 -1.02 17.66 0.32
C LYS A 58 -0.94 16.84 -0.97
N VAL A 59 -1.47 15.63 -0.94
CA VAL A 59 -1.59 14.82 -2.16
C VAL A 59 -2.55 15.52 -3.13
N VAL A 60 -2.35 15.30 -4.42
CA VAL A 60 -3.15 15.96 -5.46
C VAL A 60 -4.61 15.49 -5.41
N GLU A 61 -4.80 14.19 -5.24
CA GLU A 61 -6.10 13.56 -5.13
C GLU A 61 -6.00 12.34 -4.22
N HIS A 62 -7.04 12.10 -3.41
CA HIS A 62 -7.20 10.89 -2.62
C HIS A 62 -8.49 10.19 -3.05
N LYS A 63 -8.35 8.99 -3.60
CA LYS A 63 -9.49 8.11 -3.91
C LYS A 63 -9.66 7.03 -2.86
N VAL A 64 -10.91 6.75 -2.53
CA VAL A 64 -11.29 5.56 -1.75
C VAL A 64 -12.14 4.68 -2.67
N ILE A 65 -11.65 3.49 -2.97
CA ILE A 65 -12.39 2.49 -3.74
C ILE A 65 -12.96 1.47 -2.77
N LYS A 66 -14.25 1.18 -2.89
CA LYS A 66 -14.92 0.17 -2.09
C LYS A 66 -15.02 -1.13 -2.88
N ILE A 67 -14.54 -2.21 -2.27
CA ILE A 67 -14.71 -3.59 -2.74
C ILE A 67 -15.13 -4.44 -1.53
N ASP A 68 -15.70 -5.60 -1.75
CA ASP A 68 -16.10 -6.47 -0.65
C ASP A 68 -15.35 -7.81 -0.71
N LEU A 69 -14.21 -7.88 -0.01
CA LEU A 69 -13.42 -9.12 0.10
C LEU A 69 -13.94 -10.06 1.19
N THR A 70 -14.92 -9.64 2.00
CA THR A 70 -15.52 -10.52 3.01
C THR A 70 -16.24 -11.71 2.37
N GLN A 71 -16.75 -11.52 1.16
CA GLN A 71 -17.41 -12.58 0.37
C GLN A 71 -16.45 -13.70 -0.07
N LEU A 72 -15.14 -13.45 -0.09
CA LEU A 72 -14.14 -14.46 -0.43
C LEU A 72 -13.81 -15.36 0.77
N GLY A 73 -13.94 -14.84 1.98
CA GLY A 73 -13.57 -15.55 3.21
C GLY A 73 -12.07 -15.78 3.36
N GLY A 74 -11.71 -16.70 4.23
CA GLY A 74 -10.32 -17.21 4.36
C GLY A 74 -9.38 -16.33 5.19
N SER A 75 -9.85 -15.26 5.84
CA SER A 75 -9.01 -14.42 6.70
C SER A 75 -9.74 -13.92 7.95
N SER A 76 -9.05 -13.94 9.09
CA SER A 76 -9.56 -13.36 10.34
C SER A 76 -9.70 -11.83 10.29
N LEU A 77 -9.16 -11.16 9.30
CA LEU A 77 -9.34 -9.71 9.09
C LEU A 77 -10.64 -9.36 8.36
N THR A 78 -11.22 -10.29 7.63
CA THR A 78 -12.46 -10.11 6.86
C THR A 78 -13.63 -10.93 7.40
N ASP A 79 -13.37 -11.93 8.24
CA ASP A 79 -14.36 -12.78 8.88
C ASP A 79 -14.47 -12.46 10.37
N VAL A 80 -15.56 -11.80 10.77
CA VAL A 80 -15.81 -11.39 12.16
C VAL A 80 -16.03 -12.57 13.11
N SER A 81 -16.33 -13.77 12.61
CA SER A 81 -16.48 -14.97 13.43
C SER A 81 -15.15 -15.54 13.90
N GLN A 82 -14.06 -15.21 13.22
CA GLN A 82 -12.72 -15.68 13.58
C GLN A 82 -12.03 -14.71 14.56
N GLN A 83 -11.34 -15.27 15.56
CA GLN A 83 -10.50 -14.47 16.44
C GLN A 83 -9.18 -14.15 15.77
N ILE A 84 -8.69 -12.91 15.92
CA ILE A 84 -7.35 -12.53 15.51
C ILE A 84 -6.39 -13.15 16.54
N PRO A 85 -5.46 -14.02 16.13
CA PRO A 85 -4.52 -14.65 17.06
C PRO A 85 -3.62 -13.60 17.72
N PRO A 86 -3.29 -13.76 19.01
CA PRO A 86 -2.50 -12.76 19.73
C PRO A 86 -1.04 -12.67 19.30
N ASP A 87 -0.44 -13.71 18.70
CA ASP A 87 0.98 -13.71 18.32
C ASP A 87 1.35 -14.77 17.26
N GLU A 88 2.60 -14.69 16.80
CA GLU A 88 3.25 -15.36 15.67
C GLU A 88 2.85 -16.83 15.45
N THR A 89 2.20 -17.08 14.32
CA THR A 89 1.96 -18.41 13.83
C THR A 89 3.11 -18.85 12.91
N VAL A 90 3.52 -20.13 13.02
CA VAL A 90 4.44 -20.72 12.04
C VAL A 90 3.71 -20.89 10.71
N GLY A 91 4.23 -20.29 9.64
CA GLY A 91 3.63 -20.35 8.30
C GLY A 91 2.82 -19.08 7.96
N ILE A 92 1.86 -19.20 7.02
CA ILE A 92 1.01 -18.08 6.60
C ILE A 92 -0.02 -17.81 7.69
N PRO A 93 -0.04 -16.60 8.31
CA PRO A 93 -0.94 -16.29 9.41
C PRO A 93 -2.41 -16.20 8.95
N SER A 94 -3.36 -16.44 9.87
CA SER A 94 -4.81 -16.34 9.60
C SER A 94 -5.27 -14.91 9.23
N THR A 95 -4.42 -13.90 9.49
CA THR A 95 -4.61 -12.51 9.09
C THR A 95 -4.31 -12.24 7.62
N TYR A 96 -3.73 -13.22 6.91
CA TYR A 96 -3.54 -13.11 5.47
C TYR A 96 -4.89 -13.06 4.75
N VAL A 97 -5.15 -11.98 4.04
CA VAL A 97 -6.31 -11.87 3.13
C VAL A 97 -5.87 -12.35 1.76
N PRO A 98 -6.45 -13.43 1.22
CA PRO A 98 -5.99 -14.04 -0.02
C PRO A 98 -5.91 -13.04 -1.19
N ALA A 99 -4.72 -12.94 -1.80
CA ALA A 99 -4.41 -12.07 -2.96
C ALA A 99 -4.75 -10.58 -2.76
N ARG A 100 -4.84 -10.09 -1.51
CA ARG A 100 -5.23 -8.70 -1.22
C ARG A 100 -4.34 -7.68 -1.94
N ASN A 101 -3.03 -7.83 -1.84
CA ASN A 101 -2.10 -6.89 -2.48
C ASN A 101 -2.18 -6.97 -4.01
N THR A 102 -2.45 -8.13 -4.59
CA THR A 102 -2.68 -8.28 -6.03
C THR A 102 -3.89 -7.45 -6.48
N ILE A 103 -5.00 -7.53 -5.74
CA ILE A 103 -6.22 -6.77 -6.04
C ILE A 103 -5.95 -5.26 -5.88
N MET A 104 -5.32 -4.86 -4.78
CA MET A 104 -5.01 -3.45 -4.51
C MET A 104 -4.06 -2.86 -5.55
N LEU A 105 -3.01 -3.58 -5.93
CA LEU A 105 -2.08 -3.16 -6.98
C LEU A 105 -2.76 -3.07 -8.34
N SER A 106 -3.72 -3.97 -8.65
CA SER A 106 -4.45 -3.91 -9.92
C SER A 106 -5.34 -2.67 -10.02
N LEU A 107 -5.98 -2.27 -8.93
CA LEU A 107 -6.73 -1.01 -8.86
C LEU A 107 -5.80 0.22 -8.98
N ALA A 108 -4.66 0.18 -8.31
CA ALA A 108 -3.66 1.24 -8.39
C ALA A 108 -3.07 1.35 -9.80
N LEU A 109 -2.78 0.24 -10.46
CA LEU A 109 -2.28 0.18 -11.82
C LEU A 109 -3.26 0.79 -12.83
N GLY A 110 -4.54 0.39 -12.75
CA GLY A 110 -5.58 0.95 -13.63
C GLY A 110 -5.74 2.46 -13.44
N TRP A 111 -5.70 2.94 -12.19
CA TRP A 111 -5.77 4.38 -11.95
C TRP A 111 -4.49 5.12 -12.38
N ALA A 112 -3.33 4.52 -12.18
CA ALA A 112 -2.06 5.08 -12.63
C ALA A 112 -2.04 5.27 -14.15
N GLU A 113 -2.56 4.29 -14.91
CA GLU A 113 -2.68 4.39 -16.37
C GLU A 113 -3.61 5.55 -16.80
N VAL A 114 -4.76 5.73 -16.12
CA VAL A 114 -5.68 6.86 -16.36
C VAL A 114 -5.01 8.22 -16.09
N LEU A 115 -4.14 8.30 -15.08
CA LEU A 115 -3.43 9.52 -14.70
C LEU A 115 -2.20 9.79 -15.59
N ASN A 116 -1.84 8.88 -16.49
CA ASN A 116 -0.55 8.87 -17.17
C ASN A 116 0.60 8.94 -16.15
N ALA A 117 0.49 8.15 -15.08
CA ALA A 117 1.51 7.92 -14.06
C ALA A 117 2.07 6.52 -14.26
N HIS A 118 3.38 6.36 -14.15
CA HIS A 118 4.02 5.08 -14.41
C HIS A 118 4.71 4.50 -13.16
N ASP A 119 4.52 5.15 -12.02
CA ASP A 119 5.10 4.77 -10.74
C ASP A 119 3.97 4.46 -9.73
N VAL A 120 3.99 3.26 -9.15
CA VAL A 120 3.06 2.83 -8.11
C VAL A 120 3.85 2.47 -6.86
N PHE A 121 3.42 2.97 -5.69
CA PHE A 121 4.08 2.71 -4.41
C PHE A 121 3.19 1.89 -3.49
N ILE A 122 3.79 0.88 -2.84
CA ILE A 122 3.17 0.05 -1.80
C ILE A 122 4.10 -0.06 -0.59
N GLY A 123 3.53 -0.05 0.61
CA GLY A 123 4.25 -0.07 1.88
C GLY A 123 4.46 -1.47 2.48
N ALA A 124 4.80 -2.48 1.66
CA ALA A 124 5.22 -3.78 2.18
C ALA A 124 6.63 -3.71 2.79
N ASN A 125 6.90 -4.50 3.83
CA ASN A 125 8.17 -4.49 4.57
C ASN A 125 8.67 -5.90 4.90
N ALA A 126 9.87 -5.99 5.50
CA ALA A 126 10.56 -7.26 5.79
C ALA A 126 9.78 -8.21 6.72
N VAL A 127 8.92 -7.69 7.58
CA VAL A 127 8.07 -8.51 8.45
C VAL A 127 6.90 -9.08 7.66
N ASP A 128 6.30 -8.24 6.78
CA ASP A 128 5.16 -8.65 5.96
C ASP A 128 5.53 -9.77 5.00
N TYR A 129 6.67 -9.68 4.29
CA TYR A 129 7.03 -10.71 3.32
C TYR A 129 7.41 -12.06 3.98
N SER A 130 7.78 -12.07 5.25
CA SER A 130 8.02 -13.31 5.98
C SER A 130 6.74 -14.12 6.22
N GLY A 131 5.56 -13.45 6.25
CA GLY A 131 4.26 -14.04 6.50
C GLY A 131 3.32 -14.05 5.30
N TYR A 132 3.41 -13.07 4.41
CA TYR A 132 2.44 -12.88 3.32
C TYR A 132 3.06 -13.14 1.95
N PRO A 133 2.54 -14.11 1.17
CA PRO A 133 3.08 -14.44 -0.16
C PRO A 133 3.12 -13.25 -1.13
N ASP A 134 2.12 -12.37 -1.05
CA ASP A 134 1.94 -11.20 -1.90
C ASP A 134 2.64 -9.92 -1.39
N CYS A 135 3.66 -10.11 -0.51
CA CYS A 135 4.58 -9.06 -0.07
C CYS A 135 6.03 -9.36 -0.44
N ARG A 136 6.33 -10.52 -1.02
CA ARG A 136 7.69 -10.97 -1.30
C ARG A 136 8.32 -10.22 -2.47
N PRO A 137 9.65 -10.02 -2.48
CA PRO A 137 10.34 -9.37 -3.60
C PRO A 137 10.05 -10.01 -4.95
N GLU A 138 10.06 -11.36 -5.03
CA GLU A 138 9.81 -12.10 -6.27
C GLU A 138 8.38 -11.87 -6.78
N TYR A 139 7.41 -11.73 -5.87
CA TYR A 139 6.04 -11.38 -6.23
C TYR A 139 5.97 -9.97 -6.83
N ILE A 140 6.65 -8.98 -6.23
CA ILE A 140 6.68 -7.59 -6.71
C ILE A 140 7.29 -7.52 -8.11
N GLU A 141 8.40 -8.21 -8.34
CA GLU A 141 9.05 -8.28 -9.66
C GLU A 141 8.13 -8.91 -10.72
N ALA A 142 7.48 -10.02 -10.36
CA ALA A 142 6.52 -10.69 -11.24
C ALA A 142 5.30 -9.79 -11.53
N TYR A 143 4.82 -9.03 -10.53
CA TYR A 143 3.71 -8.11 -10.71
C TYR A 143 4.10 -6.91 -11.60
N GLU A 144 5.29 -6.35 -11.45
CA GLU A 144 5.82 -5.30 -12.33
C GLU A 144 5.91 -5.79 -13.79
N HIS A 145 6.38 -7.02 -13.98
CA HIS A 145 6.39 -7.63 -15.30
C HIS A 145 4.98 -7.76 -15.89
N LEU A 146 4.03 -8.28 -15.10
CA LEU A 146 2.62 -8.38 -15.47
C LEU A 146 2.04 -7.01 -15.84
N ALA A 147 2.28 -5.98 -15.04
CA ALA A 147 1.80 -4.62 -15.29
C ALA A 147 2.24 -4.10 -16.68
N ASN A 148 3.48 -4.38 -17.06
CA ASN A 148 4.04 -3.98 -18.33
C ASN A 148 3.56 -4.81 -19.54
N LEU A 149 3.01 -6.01 -19.31
CA LEU A 149 2.37 -6.81 -20.34
C LEU A 149 0.87 -6.51 -20.50
N ALA A 150 0.22 -6.14 -19.40
CA ALA A 150 -1.25 -6.08 -19.32
C ALA A 150 -1.83 -4.68 -19.55
N THR A 151 -1.00 -3.66 -19.69
CA THR A 151 -1.44 -2.26 -19.87
C THR A 151 -1.13 -1.73 -21.26
N LYS A 152 -1.97 -0.80 -21.74
CA LYS A 152 -1.71 -0.10 -22.99
C LYS A 152 -0.36 0.64 -22.94
N ALA A 153 -0.14 1.39 -21.86
CA ALA A 153 1.10 2.15 -21.68
C ALA A 153 2.34 1.23 -21.71
N GLY A 154 2.27 0.07 -21.03
CA GLY A 154 3.36 -0.91 -21.03
C GLY A 154 3.68 -1.47 -22.42
N VAL A 155 2.65 -1.78 -23.22
CA VAL A 155 2.78 -2.26 -24.61
C VAL A 155 3.32 -1.16 -25.53
N GLU A 156 2.92 0.08 -25.31
CA GLU A 156 3.39 1.24 -26.07
C GLU A 156 4.79 1.75 -25.65
N GLY A 157 5.45 1.07 -24.71
CA GLY A 157 6.83 1.34 -24.31
C GLY A 157 6.99 2.23 -23.07
N SER A 158 5.91 2.72 -22.46
CA SER A 158 5.95 3.45 -21.19
C SER A 158 5.90 2.45 -20.03
N LYS A 159 7.06 2.25 -19.38
CA LYS A 159 7.21 1.20 -18.38
C LYS A 159 6.70 1.62 -17.01
N PHE A 160 5.78 0.81 -16.45
CA PHE A 160 5.40 0.88 -15.04
C PHE A 160 6.51 0.37 -14.13
N ARG A 161 6.61 0.99 -12.95
CA ARG A 161 7.47 0.56 -11.84
C ARG A 161 6.65 0.42 -10.56
N ILE A 162 6.87 -0.69 -9.86
CA ILE A 162 6.29 -0.95 -8.55
C ILE A 162 7.36 -0.69 -7.49
N HIS A 163 7.18 0.37 -6.72
CA HIS A 163 8.12 0.79 -5.70
C HIS A 163 7.71 0.24 -4.34
N VAL A 164 8.65 -0.41 -3.67
CA VAL A 164 8.45 -0.97 -2.33
C VAL A 164 9.60 -0.48 -1.42
N PRO A 165 9.60 0.81 -1.05
CA PRO A 165 10.77 1.43 -0.39
C PRO A 165 11.07 0.88 1.00
N LEU A 166 10.17 0.09 1.59
CA LEU A 166 10.31 -0.46 2.94
C LEU A 166 10.63 -1.96 2.94
N ILE A 167 10.79 -2.58 1.76
CA ILE A 167 10.81 -4.04 1.60
C ILE A 167 11.87 -4.74 2.49
N ASP A 168 13.04 -4.14 2.64
CA ASP A 168 14.15 -4.69 3.42
C ASP A 168 14.23 -4.12 4.85
N LEU A 169 13.29 -3.23 5.23
CA LEU A 169 13.35 -2.50 6.48
C LEU A 169 12.56 -3.20 7.58
N LYS A 170 13.16 -3.30 8.76
CA LYS A 170 12.47 -3.67 9.99
C LYS A 170 11.68 -2.48 10.55
N LYS A 171 10.70 -2.74 11.39
CA LYS A 171 9.80 -1.71 11.97
C LYS A 171 10.54 -0.53 12.59
N ALA A 172 11.63 -0.79 13.32
CA ALA A 172 12.43 0.28 13.92
C ALA A 172 13.12 1.17 12.87
N GLU A 173 13.53 0.61 11.74
CA GLU A 173 14.15 1.34 10.63
C GLU A 173 13.11 2.17 9.86
N ILE A 174 11.91 1.63 9.68
CA ILE A 174 10.77 2.36 9.09
C ILE A 174 10.41 3.57 9.94
N ILE A 175 10.34 3.41 11.27
CA ILE A 175 10.07 4.52 12.20
C ILE A 175 11.17 5.60 12.09
N LYS A 176 12.45 5.21 12.07
CA LYS A 176 13.57 6.15 11.90
C LYS A 176 13.48 6.89 10.56
N LEU A 177 13.19 6.17 9.48
CA LEU A 177 13.04 6.76 8.15
C LEU A 177 11.86 7.74 8.12
N GLY A 178 10.69 7.34 8.61
CA GLY A 178 9.51 8.19 8.65
C GLY A 178 9.74 9.45 9.48
N HIS A 179 10.37 9.34 10.65
CA HIS A 179 10.73 10.50 11.46
C HIS A 179 11.65 11.46 10.70
N LYS A 180 12.67 10.94 10.00
CA LYS A 180 13.56 11.74 9.13
C LYS A 180 12.80 12.46 8.03
N LEU A 181 11.73 11.84 7.51
CA LEU A 181 10.87 12.38 6.46
C LEU A 181 9.70 13.24 6.99
N GLY A 182 9.69 13.53 8.30
CA GLY A 182 8.68 14.37 8.93
C GLY A 182 7.30 13.71 9.02
N VAL A 183 7.26 12.39 9.21
CA VAL A 183 6.01 11.67 9.52
C VAL A 183 5.69 11.83 11.00
N ASP A 184 4.48 12.31 11.30
CA ASP A 184 3.92 12.29 12.64
C ASP A 184 3.17 10.98 12.89
N PHE A 185 3.80 10.05 13.58
CA PHE A 185 3.25 8.74 13.86
C PHE A 185 2.11 8.75 14.90
N SER A 186 1.94 9.82 15.68
CA SER A 186 0.79 9.97 16.58
C SER A 186 -0.55 10.02 15.82
N GLN A 187 -0.47 10.30 14.52
CA GLN A 187 -1.59 10.43 13.59
C GLN A 187 -1.73 9.22 12.66
N THR A 188 -1.14 8.08 13.02
CA THR A 188 -1.25 6.83 12.27
C THR A 188 -1.84 5.73 13.15
N VAL A 189 -2.51 4.77 12.54
CA VAL A 189 -3.01 3.59 13.23
C VAL A 189 -2.32 2.35 12.67
N SER A 190 -1.69 1.56 13.53
CA SER A 190 -0.92 0.37 13.12
C SER A 190 -1.24 -0.85 13.98
N CYS A 191 -2.35 -0.83 14.70
CA CYS A 191 -2.77 -1.94 15.55
C CYS A 191 -4.08 -2.53 15.03
N TYR A 192 -4.08 -3.81 14.70
CA TYR A 192 -5.29 -4.55 14.33
C TYR A 192 -6.30 -4.69 15.49
N GLN A 193 -5.95 -4.26 16.70
CA GLN A 193 -6.80 -4.26 17.90
C GLN A 193 -7.17 -2.84 18.36
N ALA A 194 -6.81 -1.79 17.59
CA ALA A 194 -7.23 -0.43 17.90
C ALA A 194 -8.75 -0.28 17.68
N LEU A 195 -9.46 0.11 18.71
CA LEU A 195 -10.91 0.35 18.74
C LEU A 195 -11.28 1.65 18.00
#